data_64c73fe9bf4f0dfaae4e01cb9f55ed1a
#
_entry.id   64c73fe9bf4f0dfaae4e01cb9f55ed1a
#
_cell.length_a   1.000
_cell.length_b   1.000
_cell.length_c   1.000
_cell.angle_alpha   90.00
_cell.angle_beta   90.00
_cell.angle_gamma   90.00
#
_symmetry.space_group_name_H-M   'P 1'
#
loop_
_entity.id
_entity.type
_entity.pdbx_description
1 polymer ?
#
loop_
_entity_poly.entity_id
_entity_poly.type
_entity_poly.pdbx_seq_one_letter_code
_entity_poly.pdbx_strand_id
1 'polypeptide(L)'
;VMDASYISDAIELDGGYGVYDTMTEHLNEYIDGFYKSNKDSLLHKYIRTQLVDGLLYETVIENNPEEYVLNEHNEALFNLFGYTFADVGDLPPEYPEYDEEYFDEWEEFAGKVNDFYCDNINEYWTEHVFYVLFTNKDFLFRFNTEVAKVVKELKKTDYPDMLKRDGIIKRRSFPVWLQKAVKMRDRNRCQLCGKDLSGTFNL
;
A
#
# COMPACT_ATOMS: atom_id res chain seq x y z
N VAL A 1 -10.69 0.15 -7.79
CA VAL A 1 -11.41 -1.09 -7.48
C VAL A 1 -10.60 -2.31 -7.89
N MET A 2 -9.97 -2.32 -9.08
CA MET A 2 -9.07 -3.42 -9.51
C MET A 2 -7.88 -3.58 -8.57
N ASP A 3 -7.19 -2.49 -8.21
CA ASP A 3 -6.00 -2.57 -7.37
C ASP A 3 -6.30 -2.98 -5.93
N ALA A 4 -7.45 -2.56 -5.37
CA ALA A 4 -7.87 -3.03 -4.06
C ALA A 4 -8.19 -4.53 -4.07
N SER A 5 -8.74 -5.05 -5.16
CA SER A 5 -8.95 -6.49 -5.37
C SER A 5 -7.62 -7.21 -5.50
N TYR A 6 -6.70 -6.68 -6.33
CA TYR A 6 -5.36 -7.23 -6.51
C TYR A 6 -4.60 -7.35 -5.18
N ILE A 7 -4.55 -6.27 -4.38
CA ILE A 7 -3.89 -6.30 -3.07
C ILE A 7 -4.59 -7.27 -2.12
N SER A 8 -5.93 -7.34 -2.14
CA SER A 8 -6.69 -8.30 -1.33
C SER A 8 -6.40 -9.74 -1.74
N ASP A 9 -6.38 -10.00 -3.05
CA ASP A 9 -6.17 -11.33 -3.62
C ASP A 9 -4.71 -11.79 -3.41
N ALA A 10 -3.74 -10.90 -3.52
CA ALA A 10 -2.34 -11.20 -3.22
C ALA A 10 -2.19 -11.70 -1.76
N ILE A 11 -2.81 -11.03 -0.80
CA ILE A 11 -2.83 -11.50 0.60
C ILE A 11 -3.55 -12.85 0.75
N GLU A 12 -4.56 -13.14 -0.08
CA GLU A 12 -5.27 -14.41 -0.05
C GLU A 12 -4.47 -15.56 -0.67
N LEU A 13 -3.90 -15.32 -1.85
CA LEU A 13 -3.22 -16.36 -2.64
C LEU A 13 -1.88 -16.76 -2.01
N ASP A 14 -1.13 -15.82 -1.48
CA ASP A 14 0.18 -16.07 -0.86
C ASP A 14 0.09 -16.44 0.62
N GLY A 15 -1.11 -16.65 1.18
CA GLY A 15 -1.26 -16.92 2.61
C GLY A 15 -0.78 -15.77 3.50
N GLY A 16 -0.69 -14.56 2.95
CA GLY A 16 -0.20 -13.37 3.64
C GLY A 16 1.30 -13.12 3.53
N TYR A 17 2.02 -13.92 2.75
CA TYR A 17 3.49 -13.84 2.61
C TYR A 17 3.94 -12.43 2.21
N GLY A 18 3.30 -11.84 1.21
CA GLY A 18 3.66 -10.51 0.72
C GLY A 18 3.67 -9.41 1.78
N VAL A 19 2.74 -9.40 2.74
CA VAL A 19 2.72 -8.40 3.83
C VAL A 19 3.92 -8.57 4.76
N TYR A 20 4.22 -9.84 5.15
CA TYR A 20 5.32 -10.13 6.04
C TYR A 20 6.65 -9.77 5.40
N ASP A 21 6.89 -10.22 4.18
CA ASP A 21 8.15 -10.02 3.46
C ASP A 21 8.39 -8.53 3.19
N THR A 22 7.41 -7.82 2.60
CA THR A 22 7.51 -6.37 2.38
C THR A 22 7.85 -5.61 3.66
N MET A 23 7.19 -5.93 4.79
CA MET A 23 7.45 -5.24 6.04
C MET A 23 8.77 -5.60 6.70
N THR A 24 9.31 -6.79 6.46
CA THR A 24 10.62 -7.20 6.97
C THR A 24 11.76 -6.65 6.14
N GLU A 25 11.64 -6.62 4.84
CA GLU A 25 12.61 -6.02 3.92
C GLU A 25 12.74 -4.52 4.13
N HIS A 26 11.63 -3.82 4.30
CA HIS A 26 11.57 -2.36 4.49
C HIS A 26 11.26 -1.96 5.94
N LEU A 27 11.70 -2.73 6.94
CA LEU A 27 11.33 -2.57 8.35
C LEU A 27 11.49 -1.14 8.87
N ASN A 28 12.57 -0.45 8.48
CA ASN A 28 12.83 0.92 8.94
C ASN A 28 11.74 1.92 8.52
N GLU A 29 11.09 1.69 7.40
CA GLU A 29 10.01 2.55 6.89
C GLU A 29 8.69 2.28 7.61
N TYR A 30 8.46 1.03 8.01
CA TYR A 30 7.23 0.58 8.66
C TYR A 30 7.22 0.69 10.18
N ILE A 31 8.41 0.69 10.80
CA ILE A 31 8.57 0.53 12.26
C ILE A 31 7.72 1.50 13.08
N ASP A 32 7.66 2.76 12.66
CA ASP A 32 6.86 3.79 13.33
C ASP A 32 5.36 3.50 13.26
N GLY A 33 4.90 2.90 12.19
CA GLY A 33 3.50 2.54 11.97
C GLY A 33 2.99 1.45 12.91
N PHE A 34 3.86 0.61 13.45
CA PHE A 34 3.47 -0.44 14.40
C PHE A 34 2.99 0.12 15.74
N TYR A 35 3.42 1.31 16.13
CA TYR A 35 3.13 1.85 17.45
C TYR A 35 2.65 3.30 17.47
N LYS A 36 2.79 4.05 16.38
CA LYS A 36 2.27 5.41 16.24
C LYS A 36 0.93 5.38 15.48
N SER A 37 -0.07 6.01 16.06
CA SER A 37 -1.36 6.18 15.39
C SER A 37 -1.34 7.48 14.59
N ASN A 38 -1.00 7.39 13.32
CA ASN A 38 -1.01 8.50 12.38
C ASN A 38 -2.22 8.38 11.44
N LYS A 39 -2.61 9.49 10.80
CA LYS A 39 -3.59 9.46 9.71
C LYS A 39 -3.04 8.66 8.54
N ASP A 40 -1.77 8.86 8.21
CA ASP A 40 -1.00 7.99 7.33
C ASP A 40 -0.65 6.71 8.11
N SER A 41 -1.54 5.73 8.04
CA SER A 41 -1.45 4.49 8.82
C SER A 41 -0.48 3.49 8.17
N LEU A 42 -0.14 2.43 8.93
CA LEU A 42 0.64 1.31 8.41
C LEU A 42 0.03 0.73 7.11
N LEU A 43 -1.30 0.66 7.03
CA LEU A 43 -1.99 0.18 5.84
C LEU A 43 -1.81 1.13 4.65
N HIS A 44 -1.84 2.45 4.85
CA HIS A 44 -1.55 3.41 3.76
C HIS A 44 -0.15 3.22 3.20
N LYS A 45 0.84 3.07 4.07
CA LYS A 45 2.22 2.81 3.67
C LYS A 45 2.34 1.53 2.85
N TYR A 46 1.73 0.45 3.33
CA TYR A 46 1.73 -0.84 2.63
C TYR A 46 1.06 -0.74 1.25
N ILE A 47 -0.11 -0.11 1.16
CA ILE A 47 -0.79 0.12 -0.12
C ILE A 47 0.11 0.91 -1.08
N ARG A 48 0.73 1.97 -0.59
CA ARG A 48 1.60 2.84 -1.41
C ARG A 48 2.79 2.07 -1.98
N THR A 49 3.45 1.24 -1.17
CA THR A 49 4.52 0.36 -1.63
C THR A 49 4.00 -0.63 -2.69
N GLN A 50 2.87 -1.31 -2.43
CA GLN A 50 2.32 -2.29 -3.36
C GLN A 50 1.86 -1.67 -4.69
N LEU A 51 1.34 -0.44 -4.67
CA LEU A 51 0.94 0.26 -5.89
C LEU A 51 2.14 0.70 -6.72
N VAL A 52 3.24 1.10 -6.09
CA VAL A 52 4.48 1.47 -6.79
C VAL A 52 5.17 0.22 -7.35
N ASP A 53 5.38 -0.79 -6.51
CA ASP A 53 6.08 -2.01 -6.89
C ASP A 53 5.28 -2.83 -7.93
N GLY A 54 3.95 -2.87 -7.79
CA GLY A 54 3.07 -3.62 -8.68
C GLY A 54 2.86 -2.98 -10.05
N LEU A 55 3.06 -1.67 -10.18
CA LEU A 55 2.80 -0.95 -11.43
C LEU A 55 4.01 -0.86 -12.34
N LEU A 56 5.24 -0.83 -11.82
CA LEU A 56 6.36 -0.37 -12.63
C LEU A 56 7.69 -1.13 -12.48
N TYR A 57 7.88 -2.02 -11.49
CA TYR A 57 9.25 -2.42 -11.17
C TYR A 57 9.73 -3.78 -11.67
N GLU A 58 8.91 -4.81 -11.72
CA GLU A 58 9.43 -6.16 -12.00
C GLU A 58 9.45 -6.59 -13.48
N THR A 59 8.76 -5.90 -14.37
CA THR A 59 8.55 -6.36 -15.74
C THR A 59 9.17 -5.50 -16.84
N VAL A 60 9.67 -4.33 -16.52
CA VAL A 60 10.23 -3.38 -17.50
C VAL A 60 11.48 -3.93 -18.20
N ILE A 61 12.25 -4.77 -17.52
CA ILE A 61 13.62 -5.11 -17.95
C ILE A 61 13.66 -6.32 -18.92
N GLU A 62 12.67 -7.22 -18.93
CA GLU A 62 12.88 -8.50 -19.60
C GLU A 62 12.22 -8.70 -20.97
N ASN A 63 11.12 -8.05 -21.34
CA ASN A 63 10.42 -8.45 -22.56
C ASN A 63 9.93 -7.35 -23.52
N ASN A 64 9.39 -6.25 -23.06
CA ASN A 64 8.95 -5.14 -23.91
C ASN A 64 8.59 -3.93 -23.05
N PRO A 65 9.52 -3.02 -22.79
CA PRO A 65 9.27 -1.88 -21.90
C PRO A 65 8.18 -0.94 -22.45
N GLU A 66 8.04 -0.79 -23.78
CA GLU A 66 6.99 0.00 -24.43
C GLU A 66 5.59 -0.52 -24.05
N GLU A 67 5.32 -1.80 -24.32
CA GLU A 67 4.02 -2.43 -24.04
C GLU A 67 3.68 -2.39 -22.55
N TYR A 68 4.70 -2.49 -21.71
CA TYR A 68 4.54 -2.42 -20.30
C TYR A 68 4.13 -1.01 -19.82
N VAL A 69 4.80 0.02 -20.31
CA VAL A 69 4.50 1.41 -19.94
C VAL A 69 3.15 1.85 -20.53
N LEU A 70 2.91 1.58 -21.82
CA LEU A 70 1.73 2.01 -22.56
C LEU A 70 0.55 1.03 -22.50
N ASN A 71 0.45 0.22 -21.45
CA ASN A 71 -0.66 -0.70 -21.30
C ASN A 71 -1.98 -0.01 -20.93
N GLU A 72 -3.09 -0.68 -21.22
CA GLU A 72 -4.45 -0.17 -20.97
C GLU A 72 -4.70 0.21 -19.50
N HIS A 73 -4.06 -0.49 -18.56
CA HIS A 73 -4.22 -0.22 -17.14
C HIS A 73 -3.59 1.12 -16.74
N ASN A 74 -2.34 1.36 -17.15
CA ASN A 74 -1.64 2.62 -16.89
C ASN A 74 -2.34 3.79 -17.58
N GLU A 75 -2.77 3.61 -18.83
CA GLU A 75 -3.53 4.63 -19.56
C GLU A 75 -4.85 4.96 -18.84
N ALA A 76 -5.60 3.94 -18.41
CA ALA A 76 -6.85 4.14 -17.67
C ALA A 76 -6.62 4.85 -16.33
N LEU A 77 -5.52 4.51 -15.63
CA LEU A 77 -5.16 5.14 -14.36
C LEU A 77 -4.81 6.63 -14.57
N PHE A 78 -3.97 6.95 -15.54
CA PHE A 78 -3.63 8.33 -15.87
C PHE A 78 -4.87 9.14 -16.22
N ASN A 79 -5.71 8.61 -17.13
CA ASN A 79 -6.95 9.25 -17.54
C ASN A 79 -7.93 9.49 -16.38
N LEU A 80 -7.98 8.59 -15.39
CA LEU A 80 -8.82 8.74 -14.20
C LEU A 80 -8.46 10.00 -13.40
N PHE A 81 -7.19 10.38 -13.39
CA PHE A 81 -6.70 11.59 -12.71
C PHE A 81 -6.56 12.79 -13.63
N GLY A 82 -6.97 12.66 -14.89
CA GLY A 82 -6.96 13.73 -15.87
C GLY A 82 -5.61 13.97 -16.53
N TYR A 83 -4.72 12.98 -16.47
CA TYR A 83 -3.39 12.98 -17.08
C TYR A 83 -3.33 12.06 -18.30
N THR A 84 -2.29 12.24 -19.10
CA THR A 84 -1.91 11.38 -20.22
C THR A 84 -0.41 11.17 -20.21
N PHE A 85 0.13 10.25 -20.98
CA PHE A 85 1.58 10.08 -21.09
C PHE A 85 2.30 11.32 -21.64
N ALA A 86 1.60 12.15 -22.42
CA ALA A 86 2.15 13.44 -22.89
C ALA A 86 2.45 14.44 -21.74
N ASP A 87 1.81 14.28 -20.59
CA ASP A 87 2.11 15.09 -19.40
C ASP A 87 3.42 14.67 -18.71
N VAL A 88 3.90 13.44 -18.97
CA VAL A 88 5.18 12.92 -18.47
C VAL A 88 6.33 13.45 -19.32
N GLY A 89 6.18 13.50 -20.62
CA GLY A 89 7.19 13.95 -21.59
C GLY A 89 6.95 13.39 -22.99
N ASP A 90 7.93 13.63 -23.86
CA ASP A 90 7.89 13.07 -25.20
C ASP A 90 8.12 11.56 -25.13
N LEU A 91 7.29 10.81 -25.88
CA LEU A 91 7.48 9.36 -26.00
C LEU A 91 8.79 9.04 -26.73
N PRO A 92 9.47 7.95 -26.38
CA PRO A 92 10.57 7.44 -27.18
C PRO A 92 10.17 7.25 -28.63
N PRO A 93 11.09 7.43 -29.61
CA PRO A 93 10.78 7.26 -31.02
C PRO A 93 10.46 5.79 -31.36
N GLU A 94 9.82 5.56 -32.51
CA GLU A 94 9.65 4.20 -33.02
C GLU A 94 11.00 3.64 -33.47
N TYR A 95 11.34 2.45 -33.00
CA TYR A 95 12.55 1.73 -33.35
C TYR A 95 12.25 0.58 -34.33
N PRO A 96 13.03 0.44 -35.41
CA PRO A 96 12.84 -0.68 -36.34
C PRO A 96 13.29 -2.04 -35.79
N GLU A 97 14.15 -2.02 -34.80
CA GLU A 97 14.70 -3.20 -34.12
C GLU A 97 14.76 -2.91 -32.61
N TYR A 98 14.60 -3.97 -31.79
CA TYR A 98 14.75 -3.89 -30.33
C TYR A 98 16.23 -4.04 -29.95
N ASP A 99 16.99 -2.96 -30.08
CA ASP A 99 18.40 -2.88 -29.75
C ASP A 99 18.63 -2.23 -28.35
N GLU A 100 19.89 -2.04 -27.99
CA GLU A 100 20.28 -1.46 -26.70
C GLU A 100 19.73 -0.03 -26.54
N GLU A 101 19.71 0.77 -27.62
CA GLU A 101 19.21 2.15 -27.60
C GLU A 101 17.68 2.18 -27.34
N TYR A 102 16.92 1.24 -27.94
CA TYR A 102 15.49 1.08 -27.65
C TYR A 102 15.24 0.80 -26.16
N PHE A 103 15.97 -0.16 -25.59
CA PHE A 103 15.77 -0.50 -24.19
C PHE A 103 16.15 0.64 -23.25
N ASP A 104 17.27 1.33 -23.48
CA ASP A 104 17.73 2.43 -22.66
C ASP A 104 16.73 3.60 -22.65
N GLU A 105 16.18 4.00 -23.81
CA GLU A 105 15.23 5.11 -23.89
C GLU A 105 13.87 4.77 -23.26
N TRP A 106 13.40 3.54 -23.42
CA TRP A 106 12.16 3.11 -22.78
C TRP A 106 12.33 2.91 -21.28
N GLU A 107 13.48 2.47 -20.79
CA GLU A 107 13.78 2.41 -19.35
C GLU A 107 13.83 3.83 -18.75
N GLU A 108 14.46 4.78 -19.43
CA GLU A 108 14.45 6.19 -19.00
C GLU A 108 13.02 6.75 -18.96
N PHE A 109 12.20 6.47 -19.96
CA PHE A 109 10.82 6.93 -20.01
C PHE A 109 9.97 6.26 -18.92
N ALA A 110 10.16 4.96 -18.68
CA ALA A 110 9.49 4.25 -17.58
C ALA A 110 9.83 4.85 -16.22
N GLY A 111 11.10 5.25 -16.03
CA GLY A 111 11.52 6.00 -14.84
C GLY A 111 10.76 7.31 -14.67
N LYS A 112 10.62 8.10 -15.75
CA LYS A 112 9.83 9.35 -15.74
C LYS A 112 8.35 9.10 -15.43
N VAL A 113 7.75 8.04 -15.99
CA VAL A 113 6.37 7.64 -15.69
C VAL A 113 6.21 7.28 -14.23
N ASN A 114 7.17 6.54 -13.65
CA ASN A 114 7.17 6.19 -12.23
C ASN A 114 7.25 7.43 -11.33
N ASP A 115 8.18 8.33 -11.62
CA ASP A 115 8.34 9.57 -10.86
C ASP A 115 7.07 10.42 -10.93
N PHE A 116 6.51 10.57 -12.14
CA PHE A 116 5.26 11.30 -12.35
C PHE A 116 4.10 10.69 -11.56
N TYR A 117 3.99 9.36 -11.58
CA TYR A 117 2.98 8.63 -10.82
C TYR A 117 3.15 8.87 -9.31
N CYS A 118 4.37 8.73 -8.78
CA CYS A 118 4.66 8.97 -7.37
C CYS A 118 4.30 10.38 -6.93
N ASP A 119 4.61 11.38 -7.75
CA ASP A 119 4.41 12.79 -7.43
C ASP A 119 2.95 13.26 -7.55
N ASN A 120 2.19 12.71 -8.50
CA ASN A 120 0.89 13.26 -8.89
C ASN A 120 -0.30 12.34 -8.62
N ILE A 121 -0.11 11.02 -8.59
CA ILE A 121 -1.20 10.05 -8.56
C ILE A 121 -1.21 9.21 -7.27
N ASN A 122 -0.06 8.70 -6.85
CA ASN A 122 0.06 7.67 -5.81
C ASN A 122 -0.66 8.03 -4.51
N GLU A 123 -0.53 9.25 -4.01
CA GLU A 123 -1.18 9.69 -2.76
C GLU A 123 -2.71 9.57 -2.85
N TYR A 124 -3.28 10.10 -3.93
CA TYR A 124 -4.74 10.07 -4.15
C TYR A 124 -5.25 8.66 -4.38
N TRP A 125 -4.52 7.86 -5.15
CA TRP A 125 -4.90 6.48 -5.42
C TRP A 125 -4.81 5.61 -4.17
N THR A 126 -3.76 5.78 -3.36
CA THR A 126 -3.61 5.16 -2.05
C THR A 126 -4.84 5.40 -1.16
N GLU A 127 -5.35 6.62 -1.10
CA GLU A 127 -6.55 6.95 -0.33
C GLU A 127 -7.79 6.20 -0.84
N HIS A 128 -7.98 6.11 -2.16
CA HIS A 128 -9.11 5.36 -2.74
C HIS A 128 -9.04 3.87 -2.41
N VAL A 129 -7.88 3.26 -2.60
CA VAL A 129 -7.64 1.84 -2.29
C VAL A 129 -7.81 1.60 -0.78
N PHE A 130 -7.28 2.50 0.05
CA PHE A 130 -7.43 2.41 1.50
C PHE A 130 -8.90 2.38 1.93
N TYR A 131 -9.77 3.24 1.38
CA TYR A 131 -11.18 3.22 1.74
C TYR A 131 -11.86 1.90 1.42
N VAL A 132 -11.54 1.26 0.31
CA VAL A 132 -12.06 -0.05 -0.06
C VAL A 132 -11.57 -1.11 0.94
N LEU A 133 -10.26 -1.20 1.15
CA LEU A 133 -9.65 -2.21 2.02
C LEU A 133 -10.00 -2.01 3.50
N PHE A 134 -10.09 -0.76 3.97
CA PHE A 134 -10.47 -0.47 5.36
C PHE A 134 -11.88 -0.93 5.72
N THR A 135 -12.76 -1.08 4.75
CA THR A 135 -14.11 -1.63 4.97
C THR A 135 -14.14 -3.16 4.89
N ASN A 136 -13.13 -3.79 4.30
CA ASN A 136 -13.00 -5.24 4.20
C ASN A 136 -12.39 -5.83 5.49
N LYS A 137 -13.24 -6.45 6.33
CA LYS A 137 -12.81 -6.97 7.64
C LYS A 137 -11.95 -8.22 7.55
N ASP A 138 -12.19 -9.06 6.57
CA ASP A 138 -11.42 -10.29 6.36
C ASP A 138 -10.01 -9.93 5.91
N PHE A 139 -9.89 -8.97 5.00
CA PHE A 139 -8.62 -8.39 4.62
C PHE A 139 -7.88 -7.81 5.84
N LEU A 140 -8.53 -6.93 6.62
CA LEU A 140 -7.92 -6.31 7.79
C LEU A 140 -7.49 -7.34 8.84
N PHE A 141 -8.24 -8.42 9.01
CA PHE A 141 -7.86 -9.51 9.92
C PHE A 141 -6.58 -10.20 9.46
N ARG A 142 -6.48 -10.55 8.18
CA ARG A 142 -5.29 -11.17 7.58
C ARG A 142 -4.10 -10.24 7.64
N PHE A 143 -4.25 -9.01 7.17
CA PHE A 143 -3.21 -7.98 7.24
C PHE A 143 -2.64 -7.82 8.66
N ASN A 144 -3.50 -7.64 9.67
CA ASN A 144 -3.06 -7.50 11.05
C ASN A 144 -2.43 -8.79 11.61
N THR A 145 -2.80 -9.95 11.10
CA THR A 145 -2.18 -11.23 11.50
C THR A 145 -0.73 -11.28 11.03
N GLU A 146 -0.45 -10.87 9.79
CA GLU A 146 0.91 -10.81 9.26
C GLU A 146 1.74 -9.74 9.96
N VAL A 147 1.20 -8.53 10.15
CA VAL A 147 1.82 -7.48 10.98
C VAL A 147 2.21 -8.01 12.38
N ALA A 148 1.34 -8.81 12.99
CA ALA A 148 1.63 -9.40 14.30
C ALA A 148 2.77 -10.42 14.26
N LYS A 149 3.01 -11.12 13.14
CA LYS A 149 4.17 -12.01 12.97
C LYS A 149 5.46 -11.18 12.95
N VAL A 150 5.53 -10.13 12.14
CA VAL A 150 6.67 -9.21 12.09
C VAL A 150 6.99 -8.66 13.49
N VAL A 151 5.98 -8.14 14.18
CA VAL A 151 6.16 -7.59 15.53
C VAL A 151 6.72 -8.62 16.53
N LYS A 152 6.30 -9.90 16.43
CA LYS A 152 6.77 -10.97 17.32
C LYS A 152 8.27 -11.23 17.22
N GLU A 153 8.90 -10.93 16.10
CA GLU A 153 10.33 -11.13 15.86
C GLU A 153 11.19 -9.97 16.38
N LEU A 154 10.57 -8.80 16.62
CA LEU A 154 11.30 -7.62 17.08
C LEU A 154 11.83 -7.79 18.50
N LYS A 155 13.09 -7.36 18.70
CA LYS A 155 13.76 -7.40 20.00
C LYS A 155 13.68 -6.08 20.74
N LYS A 156 13.42 -6.14 22.02
CA LYS A 156 13.39 -4.94 22.87
C LYS A 156 14.73 -4.20 22.91
N THR A 157 15.83 -4.91 22.76
CA THR A 157 17.18 -4.31 22.69
C THR A 157 17.30 -3.32 21.54
N ASP A 158 16.67 -3.62 20.41
CA ASP A 158 16.75 -2.83 19.19
C ASP A 158 15.71 -1.71 19.18
N TYR A 159 14.55 -1.95 19.81
CA TYR A 159 13.41 -1.04 19.86
C TYR A 159 12.90 -0.78 21.30
N PRO A 160 13.76 -0.21 22.19
CA PRO A 160 13.43 -0.07 23.61
C PRO A 160 12.26 0.86 23.90
N ASP A 161 12.05 1.87 23.04
CA ASP A 161 10.95 2.84 23.20
C ASP A 161 9.60 2.30 22.74
N MET A 162 9.59 1.39 21.78
CA MET A 162 8.38 0.78 21.22
C MET A 162 7.94 -0.46 22.01
N LEU A 163 8.86 -1.34 22.35
CA LEU A 163 8.54 -2.63 22.94
C LEU A 163 8.54 -2.61 24.46
N LYS A 164 7.53 -3.26 25.06
CA LYS A 164 7.49 -3.59 26.50
C LYS A 164 8.46 -4.73 26.82
N ARG A 165 8.49 -5.74 25.96
CA ARG A 165 9.39 -6.89 25.92
C ARG A 165 9.46 -7.39 24.49
N ASP A 166 10.34 -8.35 24.19
CA ASP A 166 10.46 -8.94 22.85
C ASP A 166 9.09 -9.33 22.30
N GLY A 167 8.80 -8.91 21.09
CA GLY A 167 7.56 -9.18 20.38
C GLY A 167 6.29 -8.55 20.99
N ILE A 168 6.39 -7.67 21.98
CA ILE A 168 5.22 -7.05 22.62
C ILE A 168 5.32 -5.53 22.61
N ILE A 169 4.45 -4.89 21.88
CA ILE A 169 4.35 -3.41 21.81
C ILE A 169 3.85 -2.85 23.14
N LYS A 170 4.37 -1.69 23.55
CA LYS A 170 3.85 -0.92 24.68
C LYS A 170 2.42 -0.46 24.37
N ARG A 171 1.47 -0.78 25.24
CA ARG A 171 0.08 -0.36 25.07
C ARG A 171 -0.02 1.17 25.09
N ARG A 172 -0.68 1.74 24.10
CA ARG A 172 -1.03 3.16 24.03
C ARG A 172 -2.54 3.32 23.91
N SER A 173 -3.05 4.46 24.32
CA SER A 173 -4.45 4.83 24.04
C SER A 173 -4.60 5.21 22.56
N PHE A 174 -5.68 4.76 21.94
CA PHE A 174 -6.00 5.19 20.58
C PHE A 174 -6.50 6.64 20.56
N PRO A 175 -6.05 7.45 19.59
CA PRO A 175 -6.56 8.80 19.41
C PRO A 175 -8.08 8.82 19.20
N VAL A 176 -8.74 9.88 19.62
CA VAL A 176 -10.20 10.03 19.51
C VAL A 176 -10.68 9.92 18.05
N TRP A 177 -9.92 10.49 17.10
CA TRP A 177 -10.27 10.40 15.69
C TRP A 177 -10.30 8.95 15.18
N LEU A 178 -9.33 8.12 15.60
CA LEU A 178 -9.28 6.71 15.20
C LEU A 178 -10.44 5.92 15.82
N GLN A 179 -10.75 6.17 17.08
CA GLN A 179 -11.92 5.57 17.73
C GLN A 179 -13.21 5.93 17.00
N LYS A 180 -13.35 7.20 16.57
CA LYS A 180 -14.50 7.64 15.77
C LYS A 180 -14.55 6.95 14.40
N ALA A 181 -13.43 6.87 13.69
CA ALA A 181 -13.36 6.21 12.39
C ALA A 181 -13.79 4.74 12.45
N VAL A 182 -13.29 3.98 13.44
CA VAL A 182 -13.69 2.58 13.65
C VAL A 182 -15.17 2.47 14.01
N LYS A 183 -15.68 3.33 14.89
CA LYS A 183 -17.11 3.35 15.24
C LYS A 183 -18.00 3.62 14.01
N MET A 184 -17.62 4.58 13.18
CA MET A 184 -18.36 4.90 11.95
C MET A 184 -18.36 3.72 10.98
N ARG A 185 -17.19 3.11 10.73
CA ARG A 185 -17.06 1.92 9.90
C ARG A 185 -17.96 0.79 10.38
N ASP A 186 -17.98 0.54 11.69
CA ASP A 186 -18.72 -0.56 12.31
C ASP A 186 -20.16 -0.17 12.69
N ARG A 187 -20.63 1.02 12.28
CA ARG A 187 -21.99 1.54 12.56
C ARG A 187 -22.33 1.50 14.05
N ASN A 188 -21.36 1.81 14.91
CA ASN A 188 -21.45 1.74 16.37
C ASN A 188 -21.90 0.36 16.91
N ARG A 189 -21.61 -0.73 16.21
CA ARG A 189 -21.96 -2.08 16.64
C ARG A 189 -20.73 -2.91 16.96
N CYS A 190 -20.83 -3.71 18.03
CA CYS A 190 -19.83 -4.73 18.32
C CYS A 190 -19.81 -5.77 17.20
N GLN A 191 -18.66 -6.01 16.59
CA GLN A 191 -18.54 -6.93 15.46
C GLN A 191 -18.62 -8.41 15.89
N LEU A 192 -18.41 -8.70 17.18
CA LEU A 192 -18.55 -10.06 17.71
C LEU A 192 -19.98 -10.43 18.08
N CYS A 193 -20.74 -9.52 18.71
CA CYS A 193 -22.05 -9.84 19.24
C CYS A 193 -23.19 -8.94 18.74
N GLY A 194 -22.90 -7.98 17.85
CA GLY A 194 -23.90 -7.08 17.27
C GLY A 194 -24.45 -5.99 18.21
N LYS A 195 -23.99 -5.96 19.49
CA LYS A 195 -24.48 -5.00 20.49
C LYS A 195 -24.22 -3.57 20.04
N ASP A 196 -25.23 -2.71 20.23
CA ASP A 196 -25.08 -1.26 20.02
C ASP A 196 -24.10 -0.66 21.05
N LEU A 197 -23.11 0.06 20.55
CA LEU A 197 -22.05 0.72 21.32
C LEU A 197 -22.23 2.25 21.35
N SER A 198 -23.29 2.79 20.78
CA SER A 198 -23.52 4.25 20.68
C SER A 198 -23.56 4.95 22.04
N GLY A 199 -24.02 4.26 23.09
CA GLY A 199 -24.09 4.78 24.45
C GLY A 199 -22.91 4.46 25.37
N THR A 200 -21.93 3.66 24.94
CA THR A 200 -20.91 3.08 25.84
C THR A 200 -19.63 3.92 25.98
N PHE A 201 -19.51 5.01 25.24
CA PHE A 201 -18.31 5.85 25.25
C PHE A 201 -18.69 7.34 25.22
N ASN A 202 -19.24 7.82 26.33
CA ASN A 202 -19.13 9.22 26.65
C ASN A 202 -17.72 9.46 27.18
N LEU A 203 -16.85 10.03 26.33
CA LEU A 203 -15.60 10.65 26.73
C LEU A 203 -15.87 12.07 27.21
#